data_82971601d31881ab2c8c608c691431ed
#
_entry.id   82971601d31881ab2c8c608c691431ed
#
_cell.length_a   1.000
_cell.length_b   1.000
_cell.length_c   1.000
_cell.angle_alpha   90.00
_cell.angle_beta   90.00
_cell.angle_gamma   90.00
#
_symmetry.space_group_name_H-M   'P 1'
#
loop_
_entity.id
_entity.type
_entity.pdbx_description
1 polymer ?
#
loop_
_entity_poly.entity_id
_entity_poly.type
_entity_poly.pdbx_seq_one_letter_code
_entity_poly.pdbx_strand_id
1 'polypeptide(L)'
;AIGIGISGNVFQTRAGLGSSGSSLLLDEYGTNNKLAYSVRKLRTAYTGSCMRVRNGSSVELDIGFDASGNLDESALLTHCGAGDGFVVKWYDQSGNGGTMEQTIDIPQPQIVSSGVVLKDNGKPIITGLSDLSTNQGTFLELITPKTTYLPSTGQYFFFSVTKTETTRSILYCEDRRLQLIAQSTSTSTNTRNDPNYLSNTYRRNGTAYTPIDRADVYTTNSSQNLMTIDGSLDNSISSFFLGYGTSFFANWSMQEFIVYEGDKSSDESNIETAINGYYLIY
;
A
#
# COMPACT_ATOMS: atom_id res chain seq x y z
N ALA A 1 32.80 18.09 65.17
CA ALA A 1 33.08 18.13 63.73
C ALA A 1 32.00 17.34 63.01
N ILE A 2 31.17 18.02 62.22
CA ILE A 2 30.12 17.41 61.43
C ILE A 2 30.67 17.28 60.01
N GLY A 3 30.88 16.06 59.56
CA GLY A 3 31.28 15.75 58.21
C GLY A 3 30.05 15.71 57.27
N ILE A 4 30.01 16.60 56.30
CA ILE A 4 29.02 16.59 55.22
C ILE A 4 29.58 15.74 54.08
N GLY A 5 28.96 14.55 53.89
CA GLY A 5 29.25 13.69 52.75
C GLY A 5 28.56 14.25 51.50
N ILE A 6 29.34 14.67 50.50
CA ILE A 6 28.84 15.06 49.17
C ILE A 6 28.71 13.78 48.35
N SER A 7 27.50 13.36 48.12
CA SER A 7 27.16 12.31 47.13
C SER A 7 27.39 12.84 45.73
N GLY A 8 28.45 12.40 45.07
CA GLY A 8 28.73 12.73 43.68
C GLY A 8 27.77 11.98 42.78
N ASN A 9 26.84 12.68 42.14
CA ASN A 9 26.08 12.17 40.99
C ASN A 9 27.05 11.98 39.82
N VAL A 10 27.38 10.73 39.53
CA VAL A 10 28.06 10.38 38.28
C VAL A 10 27.03 10.56 37.15
N PHE A 11 27.11 11.69 36.46
CA PHE A 11 26.49 11.82 35.16
C PHE A 11 27.16 10.82 34.21
N GLN A 12 26.51 9.69 33.96
CA GLN A 12 26.84 8.86 32.82
C GLN A 12 26.54 9.71 31.58
N THR A 13 27.55 10.26 30.96
CA THR A 13 27.49 10.77 29.60
C THR A 13 27.12 9.58 28.72
N ARG A 14 25.86 9.54 28.29
CA ARG A 14 25.38 8.63 27.24
C ARG A 14 26.28 8.90 26.04
N ALA A 15 27.15 7.95 25.73
CA ALA A 15 27.96 7.98 24.52
C ALA A 15 27.03 8.30 23.34
N GLY A 16 27.49 9.22 22.49
CA GLY A 16 26.73 9.74 21.38
C GLY A 16 26.10 8.61 20.57
N LEU A 17 24.79 8.68 20.40
CA LEU A 17 24.10 7.97 19.34
C LEU A 17 24.71 8.48 18.04
N GLY A 18 25.61 7.69 17.48
CA GLY A 18 25.96 7.82 16.08
C GLY A 18 24.65 7.87 15.32
N SER A 19 24.51 8.76 14.35
CA SER A 19 23.42 8.81 13.39
C SER A 19 23.27 7.41 12.76
N SER A 20 22.50 6.55 13.41
CA SER A 20 21.97 5.35 12.78
C SER A 20 20.96 5.88 11.78
N GLY A 21 21.29 5.87 10.50
CA GLY A 21 20.31 6.06 9.47
C GLY A 21 19.12 5.17 9.84
N SER A 22 17.91 5.75 9.96
CA SER A 22 16.74 4.99 10.35
C SER A 22 16.63 3.78 9.41
N SER A 23 16.58 2.57 9.97
CA SER A 23 16.41 1.36 9.17
C SER A 23 15.11 1.48 8.37
N LEU A 24 15.12 1.00 7.11
CA LEU A 24 13.91 0.99 6.31
C LEU A 24 12.95 -0.08 6.84
N LEU A 25 11.66 0.05 6.54
CA LEU A 25 10.60 -0.77 7.11
C LEU A 25 10.88 -2.28 7.03
N LEU A 26 11.32 -2.76 5.87
CA LEU A 26 11.57 -4.20 5.65
C LEU A 26 12.97 -4.65 6.09
N ASP A 27 13.87 -3.75 6.44
CA ASP A 27 15.12 -4.11 7.10
C ASP A 27 14.86 -4.53 8.56
N GLU A 28 13.83 -3.95 9.17
CA GLU A 28 13.44 -4.21 10.56
C GLU A 28 12.34 -5.26 10.66
N TYR A 29 11.28 -5.13 9.85
CA TYR A 29 10.09 -5.98 9.91
C TYR A 29 9.94 -6.90 8.68
N GLY A 30 11.01 -7.19 7.94
CA GLY A 30 10.96 -7.95 6.68
C GLY A 30 10.75 -9.46 6.83
N THR A 31 10.75 -10.03 8.04
CA THR A 31 10.54 -11.46 8.24
C THR A 31 9.13 -11.87 7.79
N ASN A 32 9.02 -12.93 6.97
CA ASN A 32 7.78 -13.43 6.37
C ASN A 32 7.05 -12.43 5.45
N ASN A 33 7.72 -11.34 5.03
CA ASN A 33 7.18 -10.47 4.00
C ASN A 33 7.11 -11.22 2.66
N LYS A 34 5.94 -11.19 2.03
CA LYS A 34 5.67 -11.90 0.77
C LYS A 34 5.61 -11.00 -0.43
N LEU A 35 4.95 -9.86 -0.28
CA LEU A 35 4.81 -8.84 -1.33
C LEU A 35 4.93 -7.46 -0.69
N ALA A 36 5.57 -6.52 -1.39
CA ALA A 36 5.74 -5.16 -0.89
C ALA A 36 5.85 -4.15 -2.03
N TYR A 37 4.86 -3.29 -2.15
CA TYR A 37 4.79 -2.23 -3.15
C TYR A 37 4.68 -0.88 -2.45
N SER A 38 5.48 0.09 -2.87
CA SER A 38 5.46 1.42 -2.25
C SER A 38 6.07 2.46 -3.16
N VAL A 39 5.64 3.72 -3.01
CA VAL A 39 6.24 4.91 -3.62
C VAL A 39 7.49 5.38 -2.87
N ARG A 40 7.93 4.65 -1.85
CA ARG A 40 9.21 4.82 -1.16
C ARG A 40 10.00 3.52 -1.15
N LYS A 41 11.30 3.61 -0.94
CA LYS A 41 12.16 2.44 -0.74
C LYS A 41 11.84 1.82 0.63
N LEU A 42 11.61 0.50 0.65
CA LEU A 42 11.23 -0.25 1.85
C LEU A 42 12.36 -1.08 2.44
N ARG A 43 13.42 -1.39 1.65
CA ARG A 43 14.54 -2.24 2.06
C ARG A 43 15.86 -1.69 1.53
N THR A 44 16.89 -1.62 2.35
CA THR A 44 18.22 -1.14 1.94
C THR A 44 18.82 -2.01 0.83
N ALA A 45 18.65 -3.33 0.93
CA ALA A 45 19.15 -4.29 -0.07
C ALA A 45 18.41 -4.24 -1.42
N TYR A 46 17.27 -3.57 -1.52
CA TYR A 46 16.56 -3.44 -2.79
C TYR A 46 17.25 -2.44 -3.72
N THR A 47 17.62 -2.88 -4.90
CA THR A 47 18.34 -2.09 -5.92
C THR A 47 17.54 -1.89 -7.21
N GLY A 48 16.31 -2.43 -7.26
CA GLY A 48 15.41 -2.29 -8.41
C GLY A 48 14.70 -0.94 -8.47
N SER A 49 13.94 -0.74 -9.54
CA SER A 49 13.09 0.43 -9.74
C SER A 49 11.84 0.38 -8.86
N CYS A 50 11.23 1.55 -8.63
CA CYS A 50 9.95 1.64 -7.94
C CYS A 50 8.81 1.15 -8.83
N MET A 51 8.74 1.69 -10.04
CA MET A 51 7.68 1.38 -11.00
C MET A 51 8.14 1.60 -12.43
N ARG A 52 7.42 1.01 -13.40
CA ARG A 52 7.51 1.35 -14.83
C ARG A 52 6.33 2.24 -15.19
N VAL A 53 6.63 3.34 -15.85
CA VAL A 53 5.63 4.34 -16.25
C VAL A 53 5.67 4.51 -17.76
N ARG A 54 4.48 4.48 -18.37
CA ARG A 54 4.24 4.85 -19.77
C ARG A 54 3.80 6.31 -19.83
N ASN A 55 4.44 7.10 -20.67
CA ASN A 55 4.03 8.49 -20.91
C ASN A 55 2.92 8.60 -21.99
N GLY A 56 2.41 9.80 -22.21
CA GLY A 56 1.37 10.07 -23.21
C GLY A 56 1.75 9.74 -24.67
N SER A 57 3.03 9.51 -24.95
CA SER A 57 3.53 9.09 -26.27
C SER A 57 3.80 7.57 -26.33
N SER A 58 3.26 6.80 -25.40
CA SER A 58 3.41 5.34 -25.29
C SER A 58 4.87 4.87 -25.11
N VAL A 59 5.74 5.73 -24.58
CA VAL A 59 7.11 5.35 -24.20
C VAL A 59 7.12 4.94 -22.74
N GLU A 60 7.78 3.82 -22.44
CA GLU A 60 7.92 3.29 -21.09
C GLU A 60 9.31 3.56 -20.52
N LEU A 61 9.37 3.88 -19.21
CA LEU A 61 10.62 4.05 -18.48
C LEU A 61 10.48 3.51 -17.05
N ASP A 62 11.52 2.86 -16.58
CA ASP A 62 11.63 2.45 -15.19
C ASP A 62 12.05 3.64 -14.33
N ILE A 63 11.21 4.01 -13.37
CA ILE A 63 11.43 5.10 -12.41
C ILE A 63 11.92 4.49 -11.10
N GLY A 64 13.05 4.98 -10.62
CA GLY A 64 13.69 4.52 -9.38
C GLY A 64 13.30 5.35 -8.16
N PHE A 65 14.27 5.42 -7.25
CA PHE A 65 14.18 6.22 -6.02
C PHE A 65 15.23 7.32 -6.03
N ASP A 66 14.93 8.45 -5.41
CA ASP A 66 15.88 9.50 -5.13
C ASP A 66 16.89 9.09 -4.03
N ALA A 67 17.87 9.94 -3.74
CA ALA A 67 18.89 9.69 -2.72
C ALA A 67 18.30 9.52 -1.29
N SER A 68 17.08 10.00 -1.06
CA SER A 68 16.36 9.89 0.21
C SER A 68 15.45 8.65 0.28
N GLY A 69 15.39 7.87 -0.82
CA GLY A 69 14.54 6.68 -0.92
C GLY A 69 13.08 6.99 -1.24
N ASN A 70 12.73 8.20 -1.67
CA ASN A 70 11.40 8.50 -2.23
C ASN A 70 11.37 8.17 -3.72
N LEU A 71 10.17 8.02 -4.31
CA LEU A 71 10.02 7.95 -5.75
C LEU A 71 10.76 9.15 -6.40
N ASP A 72 11.58 8.87 -7.43
CA ASP A 72 12.28 9.93 -8.16
C ASP A 72 11.29 10.72 -9.04
N GLU A 73 10.64 11.72 -8.42
CA GLU A 73 9.68 12.59 -9.09
C GLU A 73 10.33 13.40 -10.20
N SER A 74 11.63 13.71 -10.10
CA SER A 74 12.35 14.47 -11.14
C SER A 74 12.49 13.65 -12.41
N ALA A 75 12.92 12.39 -12.28
CA ALA A 75 12.98 11.46 -13.40
C ALA A 75 11.59 11.18 -13.99
N LEU A 76 10.58 11.01 -13.13
CA LEU A 76 9.19 10.79 -13.54
C LEU A 76 8.65 11.95 -14.37
N LEU A 77 8.79 13.19 -13.90
CA LEU A 77 8.33 14.39 -14.62
C LEU A 77 9.13 14.65 -15.89
N THR A 78 10.43 14.38 -15.88
CA THR A 78 11.25 14.46 -17.10
C THR A 78 10.74 13.49 -18.17
N HIS A 79 10.33 12.28 -17.78
CA HIS A 79 9.79 11.28 -18.69
C HIS A 79 8.40 11.63 -19.22
N CYS A 80 7.51 12.14 -18.37
CA CYS A 80 6.13 12.47 -18.75
C CYS A 80 6.00 13.83 -19.45
N GLY A 81 6.92 14.76 -19.20
CA GLY A 81 6.82 16.14 -19.68
C GLY A 81 5.55 16.83 -19.18
N ALA A 82 4.84 17.53 -20.06
CA ALA A 82 3.56 18.18 -19.77
C ALA A 82 2.35 17.22 -19.86
N GLY A 83 2.58 15.94 -20.14
CA GLY A 83 1.54 14.94 -20.36
C GLY A 83 1.23 14.10 -19.13
N ASP A 84 0.48 13.03 -19.37
CA ASP A 84 0.10 12.05 -18.37
C ASP A 84 1.15 10.95 -18.22
N GLY A 85 1.16 10.30 -17.05
CA GLY A 85 1.97 9.13 -16.76
C GLY A 85 1.13 8.00 -16.16
N PHE A 86 1.24 6.80 -16.73
CA PHE A 86 0.44 5.64 -16.38
C PHE A 86 1.34 4.52 -15.89
N VAL A 87 0.98 3.88 -14.78
CA VAL A 87 1.76 2.80 -14.18
C VAL A 87 1.50 1.51 -14.94
N VAL A 88 2.55 1.00 -15.61
CA VAL A 88 2.57 -0.30 -16.29
C VAL A 88 2.93 -1.41 -15.33
N LYS A 89 3.95 -1.17 -14.46
CA LYS A 89 4.41 -2.11 -13.44
C LYS A 89 4.64 -1.40 -12.12
N TRP A 90 4.25 -2.05 -11.03
CA TRP A 90 4.67 -1.69 -9.69
C TRP A 90 5.55 -2.80 -9.14
N TYR A 91 6.83 -2.50 -8.94
CA TYR A 91 7.82 -3.53 -8.62
C TYR A 91 7.76 -3.94 -7.14
N ASP A 92 7.84 -5.25 -6.93
CA ASP A 92 7.88 -5.84 -5.60
C ASP A 92 9.23 -5.62 -4.92
N GLN A 93 9.22 -5.02 -3.75
CA GLN A 93 10.40 -4.74 -2.93
C GLN A 93 10.63 -5.82 -1.85
N SER A 94 9.77 -6.84 -1.76
CA SER A 94 9.94 -7.94 -0.80
C SER A 94 11.19 -8.78 -1.06
N GLY A 95 11.63 -8.81 -2.31
CA GLY A 95 12.70 -9.69 -2.81
C GLY A 95 12.18 -11.01 -3.37
N ASN A 96 10.86 -11.24 -3.38
CA ASN A 96 10.25 -12.46 -3.93
C ASN A 96 9.90 -12.33 -5.43
N GLY A 97 9.89 -11.12 -5.99
CA GLY A 97 9.70 -10.86 -7.42
C GLY A 97 8.25 -10.84 -7.89
N GLY A 98 7.29 -10.67 -6.99
CA GLY A 98 5.86 -10.60 -7.28
C GLY A 98 5.45 -9.26 -7.88
N THR A 99 5.93 -8.88 -9.06
CA THR A 99 5.59 -7.61 -9.71
C THR A 99 4.13 -7.56 -10.11
N MET A 100 3.46 -6.44 -9.79
CA MET A 100 2.12 -6.11 -10.30
C MET A 100 2.24 -5.41 -11.64
N GLU A 101 1.37 -5.75 -12.61
CA GLU A 101 1.49 -5.25 -13.98
C GLU A 101 0.12 -5.07 -14.63
N GLN A 102 0.06 -4.11 -15.56
CA GLN A 102 -1.03 -3.94 -16.51
C GLN A 102 -0.47 -3.62 -17.88
N THR A 103 -0.53 -4.61 -18.78
CA THR A 103 0.07 -4.49 -20.13
C THR A 103 -0.85 -3.82 -21.15
N ILE A 104 -2.13 -3.65 -20.84
CA ILE A 104 -3.10 -2.99 -21.71
C ILE A 104 -3.17 -1.51 -21.33
N ASP A 105 -3.01 -0.62 -22.30
CA ASP A 105 -2.87 0.83 -22.06
C ASP A 105 -4.06 1.45 -21.32
N ILE A 106 -5.29 1.13 -21.72
CA ILE A 106 -6.50 1.79 -21.19
C ILE A 106 -6.71 1.54 -19.68
N PRO A 107 -6.54 0.31 -19.14
CA PRO A 107 -6.76 0.06 -17.72
C PRO A 107 -5.55 0.34 -16.82
N GLN A 108 -4.50 1.02 -17.32
CA GLN A 108 -3.35 1.39 -16.48
C GLN A 108 -3.70 2.53 -15.52
N PRO A 109 -3.39 2.41 -14.22
CA PRO A 109 -3.62 3.49 -13.27
C PRO A 109 -2.64 4.65 -13.47
N GLN A 110 -3.07 5.85 -13.11
CA GLN A 110 -2.35 7.10 -13.34
C GLN A 110 -1.51 7.49 -12.13
N ILE A 111 -0.35 8.11 -12.36
CA ILE A 111 0.52 8.71 -11.34
C ILE A 111 0.91 10.16 -11.68
N VAL A 112 0.85 10.55 -12.95
CA VAL A 112 1.06 11.92 -13.40
C VAL A 112 -0.15 12.37 -14.21
N SER A 113 -0.70 13.54 -13.92
CA SER A 113 -1.77 14.15 -14.69
C SER A 113 -1.35 15.53 -15.19
N SER A 114 -1.34 15.71 -16.52
CA SER A 114 -1.01 16.99 -17.15
C SER A 114 0.31 17.59 -16.64
N GLY A 115 1.35 16.76 -16.53
CA GLY A 115 2.67 17.16 -16.06
C GLY A 115 2.79 17.39 -14.55
N VAL A 116 1.80 16.98 -13.76
CA VAL A 116 1.80 17.09 -12.30
C VAL A 116 1.73 15.71 -11.65
N VAL A 117 2.64 15.39 -10.72
CA VAL A 117 2.57 14.15 -9.94
C VAL A 117 1.34 14.17 -9.05
N LEU A 118 0.51 13.15 -9.17
CA LEU A 118 -0.64 12.95 -8.28
C LEU A 118 -0.14 12.71 -6.86
N LYS A 119 -0.69 13.42 -5.88
CA LYS A 119 -0.26 13.34 -4.48
C LYS A 119 -1.43 13.28 -3.51
N ASP A 120 -1.22 12.56 -2.42
CA ASP A 120 -2.02 12.69 -1.22
C ASP A 120 -1.08 12.89 -0.03
N ASN A 121 -1.45 13.81 0.86
CA ASN A 121 -0.62 14.21 2.00
C ASN A 121 0.85 14.50 1.63
N GLY A 122 1.07 15.12 0.47
CA GLY A 122 2.39 15.49 -0.04
C GLY A 122 3.24 14.34 -0.60
N LYS A 123 2.73 13.10 -0.62
CA LYS A 123 3.41 11.92 -1.16
C LYS A 123 2.76 11.45 -2.47
N PRO A 124 3.54 10.94 -3.45
CA PRO A 124 2.99 10.40 -4.69
C PRO A 124 1.92 9.34 -4.43
N ILE A 125 0.89 9.30 -5.28
CA ILE A 125 -0.21 8.34 -5.18
C ILE A 125 -0.54 7.78 -6.57
N ILE A 126 -0.73 6.47 -6.65
CA ILE A 126 -1.25 5.79 -7.83
C ILE A 126 -2.78 5.84 -7.75
N THR A 127 -3.42 6.32 -8.81
CA THR A 127 -4.89 6.46 -8.85
C THR A 127 -5.46 5.65 -10.00
N GLY A 128 -6.35 4.74 -9.67
CA GLY A 128 -7.15 4.01 -10.63
C GLY A 128 -8.52 4.66 -10.80
N LEU A 129 -8.90 4.96 -12.02
CA LEU A 129 -10.21 5.48 -12.37
C LEU A 129 -11.01 4.44 -13.12
N SER A 130 -12.27 4.28 -12.78
CA SER A 130 -13.22 3.44 -13.52
C SER A 130 -14.07 4.30 -14.44
N ASP A 131 -14.20 3.89 -15.69
CA ASP A 131 -15.22 4.42 -16.58
C ASP A 131 -16.45 3.52 -16.53
N LEU A 132 -17.45 3.92 -15.77
CA LEU A 132 -18.70 3.20 -15.62
C LEU A 132 -19.50 3.15 -16.93
N SER A 133 -19.24 4.08 -17.87
CA SER A 133 -19.96 4.13 -19.16
C SER A 133 -19.47 3.05 -20.13
N THR A 134 -18.18 2.72 -20.07
CA THR A 134 -17.55 1.69 -20.92
C THR A 134 -17.36 0.35 -20.21
N ASN A 135 -17.72 0.28 -18.92
CA ASN A 135 -17.47 -0.87 -18.05
C ASN A 135 -15.98 -1.26 -18.01
N GLN A 136 -15.11 -0.26 -18.03
CA GLN A 136 -13.66 -0.41 -17.94
C GLN A 136 -13.15 0.22 -16.66
N GLY A 137 -12.29 -0.50 -15.95
CA GLY A 137 -11.62 -0.04 -14.74
C GLY A 137 -10.12 -0.15 -14.85
N THR A 138 -9.41 0.67 -14.11
CA THR A 138 -7.97 0.61 -14.03
C THR A 138 -7.55 -0.29 -12.88
N PHE A 139 -6.57 -1.16 -13.12
CA PHE A 139 -6.08 -2.11 -12.13
C PHE A 139 -4.62 -2.50 -12.40
N LEU A 140 -4.00 -3.11 -11.39
CA LEU A 140 -2.74 -3.84 -11.53
C LEU A 140 -2.97 -5.29 -11.12
N GLU A 141 -2.39 -6.23 -11.88
CA GLU A 141 -2.52 -7.66 -11.66
C GLU A 141 -1.17 -8.28 -11.31
N LEU A 142 -1.18 -9.21 -10.37
CA LEU A 142 -0.04 -10.10 -10.13
C LEU A 142 -0.03 -11.18 -11.25
N ILE A 143 0.83 -11.00 -12.25
CA ILE A 143 0.85 -11.82 -13.47
C ILE A 143 1.21 -13.28 -13.19
N THR A 144 2.16 -13.49 -12.31
CA THR A 144 2.48 -14.84 -11.83
C THR A 144 1.39 -15.27 -10.86
N PRO A 145 0.88 -16.52 -10.97
CA PRO A 145 -0.18 -16.99 -10.09
C PRO A 145 0.10 -16.68 -8.62
N LYS A 146 -0.89 -16.14 -7.92
CA LYS A 146 -0.80 -15.76 -6.50
C LYS A 146 -0.19 -16.86 -5.64
N THR A 147 -0.52 -18.11 -5.92
CA THR A 147 -0.02 -19.28 -5.18
C THR A 147 1.50 -19.44 -5.19
N THR A 148 2.21 -18.77 -6.10
CA THR A 148 3.67 -18.72 -6.11
C THR A 148 4.21 -17.90 -4.93
N TYR A 149 3.54 -16.79 -4.59
CA TYR A 149 3.97 -15.86 -3.54
C TYR A 149 3.22 -16.04 -2.22
N LEU A 150 1.96 -16.44 -2.32
CA LEU A 150 1.03 -16.64 -1.21
C LEU A 150 0.50 -18.09 -1.24
N PRO A 151 1.37 -19.09 -0.95
CA PRO A 151 1.07 -20.52 -1.23
C PRO A 151 0.13 -21.16 -0.22
N SER A 152 -0.04 -20.59 0.97
CA SER A 152 -0.80 -21.24 2.03
C SER A 152 -2.21 -20.68 2.18
N THR A 153 -3.13 -21.49 2.73
CA THR A 153 -4.44 -21.05 3.20
C THR A 153 -4.37 -20.43 4.60
N GLY A 154 -3.18 -20.01 5.03
CA GLY A 154 -2.90 -19.50 6.36
C GLY A 154 -3.38 -18.08 6.60
N GLN A 155 -2.99 -17.59 7.76
CA GLN A 155 -3.17 -16.21 8.16
C GLN A 155 -2.21 -15.30 7.41
N TYR A 156 -2.70 -14.14 7.02
CA TYR A 156 -1.92 -13.07 6.39
C TYR A 156 -2.25 -11.73 7.02
N PHE A 157 -1.24 -10.88 7.11
CA PHE A 157 -1.39 -9.48 7.45
C PHE A 157 -1.17 -8.60 6.23
N PHE A 158 -2.09 -7.67 6.01
CA PHE A 158 -2.06 -6.70 4.92
C PHE A 158 -2.00 -5.30 5.51
N PHE A 159 -1.05 -4.50 5.05
CA PHE A 159 -0.94 -3.09 5.36
C PHE A 159 -1.08 -2.30 4.07
N SER A 160 -1.98 -1.32 4.04
CA SER A 160 -2.19 -0.50 2.85
C SER A 160 -2.40 0.96 3.19
N VAL A 161 -1.71 1.84 2.46
CA VAL A 161 -1.97 3.28 2.48
C VAL A 161 -2.82 3.62 1.27
N THR A 162 -4.09 3.93 1.51
CA THR A 162 -5.12 4.01 0.48
C THR A 162 -6.21 5.00 0.84
N LYS A 163 -7.03 5.38 -0.15
CA LYS A 163 -8.32 6.07 0.05
C LYS A 163 -9.34 5.64 -0.99
N THR A 164 -10.60 5.91 -0.72
CA THR A 164 -11.71 5.77 -1.65
C THR A 164 -11.88 7.05 -2.47
N GLU A 165 -11.95 6.95 -3.80
CA GLU A 165 -12.04 8.12 -4.70
C GLU A 165 -13.47 8.45 -5.11
N THR A 166 -14.36 7.47 -5.25
CA THR A 166 -15.76 7.69 -5.64
C THR A 166 -16.71 6.66 -5.04
N THR A 167 -17.97 6.70 -5.44
CA THR A 167 -19.11 5.95 -4.90
C THR A 167 -18.98 4.42 -4.88
N ARG A 168 -17.93 3.85 -5.47
CA ARG A 168 -17.59 2.43 -5.38
C ARG A 168 -16.08 2.29 -5.39
N SER A 169 -15.51 2.04 -4.24
CA SER A 169 -14.08 1.73 -4.12
C SER A 169 -13.90 0.33 -3.58
N ILE A 170 -13.04 -0.41 -4.22
CA ILE A 170 -12.57 -1.72 -3.76
C ILE A 170 -11.11 -1.51 -3.39
N LEU A 171 -10.78 -1.65 -2.14
CA LEU A 171 -9.45 -1.37 -1.66
C LEU A 171 -8.41 -2.35 -2.20
N TYR A 172 -8.80 -3.59 -2.43
CA TYR A 172 -8.03 -4.62 -3.13
C TYR A 172 -8.91 -5.86 -3.35
N CYS A 173 -8.50 -6.75 -4.20
CA CYS A 173 -9.29 -7.90 -4.55
C CYS A 173 -8.43 -9.14 -4.76
N GLU A 174 -8.72 -10.16 -3.97
CA GLU A 174 -8.54 -11.53 -4.38
C GLU A 174 -9.94 -12.09 -4.63
N ASP A 175 -10.36 -12.21 -5.89
CA ASP A 175 -11.64 -12.81 -6.31
C ASP A 175 -12.76 -12.72 -5.25
N ARG A 176 -13.06 -11.51 -4.76
CA ARG A 176 -14.09 -11.16 -3.78
C ARG A 176 -13.79 -11.43 -2.30
N ARG A 177 -12.61 -11.92 -1.92
CA ARG A 177 -12.37 -12.40 -0.56
C ARG A 177 -11.64 -11.40 0.34
N LEU A 178 -10.75 -10.60 -0.23
CA LEU A 178 -10.12 -9.45 0.42
C LEU A 178 -10.71 -8.16 -0.12
N GLN A 179 -12.01 -7.98 0.04
CA GLN A 179 -12.68 -6.76 -0.39
C GLN A 179 -13.22 -5.99 0.78
N LEU A 180 -12.93 -4.71 0.81
CA LEU A 180 -13.69 -3.75 1.57
C LEU A 180 -14.47 -2.88 0.60
N ILE A 181 -15.80 -3.05 0.54
CA ILE A 181 -16.66 -2.38 -0.42
C ILE A 181 -17.17 -1.08 0.20
N ALA A 182 -16.85 0.03 -0.46
CA ALA A 182 -17.33 1.36 -0.13
C ALA A 182 -18.39 1.82 -1.14
N GLN A 183 -19.49 2.37 -0.66
CA GLN A 183 -20.54 2.94 -1.51
C GLN A 183 -21.31 4.02 -0.76
N SER A 184 -21.22 5.28 -1.22
CA SER A 184 -21.64 6.48 -0.50
C SER A 184 -23.09 6.51 0.00
N THR A 185 -23.99 5.76 -0.62
CA THR A 185 -25.44 5.77 -0.27
C THR A 185 -25.98 4.40 0.12
N SER A 186 -25.14 3.39 0.29
CA SER A 186 -25.59 2.04 0.55
C SER A 186 -25.52 1.67 2.02
N THR A 187 -26.68 1.40 2.61
CA THR A 187 -26.82 0.84 3.97
C THR A 187 -26.65 -0.68 4.01
N SER A 188 -26.12 -1.29 2.95
CA SER A 188 -25.82 -2.72 2.94
C SER A 188 -24.72 -3.03 3.95
N THR A 189 -25.01 -3.85 4.94
CA THR A 189 -24.06 -4.36 5.93
C THR A 189 -23.09 -5.38 5.34
N ASN A 190 -23.35 -5.84 4.10
CA ASN A 190 -22.39 -6.65 3.36
C ASN A 190 -21.28 -5.75 2.80
N THR A 191 -20.31 -5.43 3.64
CA THR A 191 -19.08 -4.70 3.29
C THR A 191 -18.04 -5.60 2.63
N ARG A 192 -18.32 -6.90 2.55
CA ARG A 192 -17.49 -7.96 1.99
C ARG A 192 -18.34 -8.81 1.06
N ASN A 193 -17.77 -9.36 0.00
CA ASN A 193 -18.54 -10.20 -0.92
C ASN A 193 -18.67 -11.67 -0.51
N ASP A 194 -17.89 -12.14 0.46
CA ASP A 194 -17.94 -13.53 0.91
C ASP A 194 -18.23 -13.63 2.41
N PRO A 195 -19.37 -14.23 2.81
CA PRO A 195 -19.72 -14.42 4.22
C PRO A 195 -18.77 -15.40 4.96
N ASN A 196 -17.97 -16.19 4.25
CA ASN A 196 -17.06 -17.15 4.88
C ASN A 196 -15.80 -16.49 5.47
N TYR A 197 -15.55 -15.21 5.19
CA TYR A 197 -14.40 -14.44 5.70
C TYR A 197 -14.79 -13.43 6.79
N LEU A 198 -15.77 -13.77 7.60
CA LEU A 198 -16.21 -12.98 8.77
C LEU A 198 -15.16 -12.90 9.89
N SER A 199 -14.10 -13.71 9.81
CA SER A 199 -13.04 -13.74 10.83
C SER A 199 -11.94 -12.69 10.63
N ASN A 200 -11.96 -11.92 9.51
CA ASN A 200 -10.97 -10.87 9.31
C ASN A 200 -11.16 -9.74 10.33
N THR A 201 -10.07 -9.33 10.95
CA THR A 201 -10.04 -8.13 11.77
C THR A 201 -9.46 -6.97 11.00
N TYR A 202 -9.95 -5.77 11.28
CA TYR A 202 -9.52 -4.55 10.61
C TYR A 202 -9.02 -3.54 11.62
N ARG A 203 -7.98 -2.82 11.24
CA ARG A 203 -7.57 -1.60 11.93
C ARG A 203 -7.49 -0.47 10.92
N ARG A 204 -7.81 0.73 11.36
CA ARG A 204 -7.70 1.96 10.60
C ARG A 204 -6.92 2.98 11.40
N ASN A 205 -5.85 3.49 10.84
CA ASN A 205 -5.04 4.53 11.49
C ASN A 205 -4.62 4.12 12.91
N GLY A 206 -4.09 2.90 13.06
CA GLY A 206 -3.63 2.36 14.33
C GLY A 206 -4.72 1.94 15.33
N THR A 207 -6.00 2.04 14.95
CA THR A 207 -7.13 1.75 15.86
C THR A 207 -8.02 0.65 15.28
N ALA A 208 -8.54 -0.24 16.15
CA ALA A 208 -9.49 -1.27 15.73
C ALA A 208 -10.69 -0.64 15.01
N TYR A 209 -11.07 -1.23 13.88
CA TYR A 209 -12.13 -0.74 13.02
C TYR A 209 -13.11 -1.86 12.69
N THR A 210 -14.38 -1.62 12.92
CA THR A 210 -15.46 -2.55 12.56
C THR A 210 -16.37 -1.85 11.56
N PRO A 211 -16.33 -2.22 10.26
CA PRO A 211 -17.20 -1.64 9.25
C PRO A 211 -18.69 -1.88 9.60
N ILE A 212 -19.49 -0.85 9.62
CA ILE A 212 -20.94 -0.92 9.90
C ILE A 212 -21.69 -1.28 8.62
N ASP A 213 -21.49 -0.51 7.56
CA ASP A 213 -22.07 -0.71 6.25
C ASP A 213 -21.16 -0.12 5.15
N ARG A 214 -21.61 -0.19 3.90
CA ARG A 214 -20.82 0.32 2.77
C ARG A 214 -20.68 1.84 2.77
N ALA A 215 -21.66 2.57 3.31
CA ALA A 215 -21.60 4.02 3.43
C ALA A 215 -20.61 4.43 4.53
N ASP A 216 -20.54 3.70 5.63
CA ASP A 216 -19.52 3.86 6.65
C ASP A 216 -18.11 3.65 6.06
N VAL A 217 -17.89 2.55 5.35
CA VAL A 217 -16.60 2.29 4.68
C VAL A 217 -16.24 3.42 3.73
N TYR A 218 -17.19 3.94 2.95
CA TYR A 218 -16.94 5.05 2.04
C TYR A 218 -16.56 6.32 2.79
N THR A 219 -17.35 6.71 3.77
CA THR A 219 -17.16 7.96 4.52
C THR A 219 -15.86 7.94 5.32
N THR A 220 -15.59 6.82 5.99
CA THR A 220 -14.40 6.69 6.84
C THR A 220 -13.10 6.58 6.04
N ASN A 221 -13.16 6.16 4.77
CA ASN A 221 -11.97 6.02 3.91
C ASN A 221 -11.92 7.05 2.78
N SER A 222 -12.69 8.13 2.85
CA SER A 222 -12.68 9.23 1.85
C SER A 222 -11.44 10.11 1.91
N SER A 223 -10.66 10.05 2.98
CA SER A 223 -9.30 10.60 3.10
C SER A 223 -8.28 9.47 3.12
N GLN A 224 -7.01 9.80 2.99
CA GLN A 224 -5.92 8.84 3.12
C GLN A 224 -6.00 8.10 4.47
N ASN A 225 -5.87 6.78 4.41
CA ASN A 225 -5.88 5.91 5.58
C ASN A 225 -4.77 4.88 5.51
N LEU A 226 -4.27 4.49 6.67
CA LEU A 226 -3.55 3.24 6.86
C LEU A 226 -4.58 2.18 7.28
N MET A 227 -4.80 1.20 6.39
CA MET A 227 -5.65 0.04 6.68
C MET A 227 -4.76 -1.17 6.95
N THR A 228 -4.99 -1.81 8.09
CA THR A 228 -4.39 -3.10 8.43
C THR A 228 -5.48 -4.15 8.46
N ILE A 229 -5.22 -5.31 7.85
CA ILE A 229 -6.12 -6.45 7.85
C ILE A 229 -5.36 -7.69 8.26
N ASP A 230 -5.84 -8.33 9.31
CA ASP A 230 -5.52 -9.69 9.67
C ASP A 230 -6.61 -10.61 9.14
N GLY A 231 -6.26 -11.50 8.23
CA GLY A 231 -7.21 -12.36 7.56
C GLY A 231 -6.58 -13.59 6.93
N SER A 232 -7.42 -14.44 6.38
CA SER A 232 -6.99 -15.64 5.68
C SER A 232 -7.23 -15.52 4.17
N LEU A 233 -6.35 -16.15 3.39
CA LEU A 233 -6.49 -16.29 1.94
C LEU A 233 -6.97 -17.69 1.57
N ASP A 234 -7.71 -17.78 0.47
CA ASP A 234 -8.09 -19.06 -0.13
C ASP A 234 -7.18 -19.36 -1.34
N ASN A 235 -6.65 -20.58 -1.37
CA ASN A 235 -5.78 -21.03 -2.46
C ASN A 235 -6.54 -21.55 -3.69
N SER A 236 -7.86 -21.57 -3.67
CA SER A 236 -8.64 -21.98 -4.85
C SER A 236 -8.56 -20.98 -6.00
N ILE A 237 -7.99 -19.78 -5.76
CA ILE A 237 -7.91 -18.68 -6.70
C ILE A 237 -6.46 -18.32 -6.96
N SER A 238 -6.12 -18.19 -8.24
CA SER A 238 -4.76 -17.89 -8.70
C SER A 238 -4.50 -16.41 -8.97
N SER A 239 -5.55 -15.59 -9.10
CA SER A 239 -5.45 -14.18 -9.47
C SER A 239 -5.41 -13.27 -8.26
N PHE A 240 -4.63 -12.19 -8.34
CA PHE A 240 -4.58 -11.14 -7.34
C PHE A 240 -4.48 -9.78 -8.03
N PHE A 241 -5.41 -8.88 -7.73
CA PHE A 241 -5.52 -7.57 -8.36
C PHE A 241 -5.55 -6.45 -7.32
N LEU A 242 -5.05 -5.28 -7.68
CA LEU A 242 -5.32 -4.02 -7.02
C LEU A 242 -6.27 -3.19 -7.89
N GLY A 243 -7.41 -2.80 -7.32
CA GLY A 243 -8.40 -1.96 -8.01
C GLY A 243 -9.44 -2.69 -8.88
N TYR A 244 -9.41 -4.01 -8.95
CA TYR A 244 -10.35 -4.81 -9.76
C TYR A 244 -11.25 -5.69 -8.90
N GLY A 245 -12.53 -5.69 -9.22
CA GLY A 245 -13.50 -6.68 -8.76
C GLY A 245 -14.18 -7.36 -9.95
N THR A 246 -14.37 -8.65 -9.89
CA THR A 246 -14.88 -9.49 -11.01
C THR A 246 -16.20 -9.04 -11.64
N SER A 247 -16.86 -8.04 -11.08
CA SER A 247 -18.13 -7.50 -11.59
C SER A 247 -18.26 -5.98 -11.39
N PHE A 248 -17.26 -5.32 -10.84
CA PHE A 248 -17.31 -3.90 -10.53
C PHE A 248 -15.92 -3.29 -10.63
N PHE A 249 -15.79 -2.26 -11.44
CA PHE A 249 -14.63 -1.41 -11.47
C PHE A 249 -14.76 -0.37 -10.37
N ALA A 250 -13.65 -0.09 -9.68
CA ALA A 250 -13.62 0.84 -8.58
C ALA A 250 -12.63 1.97 -8.88
N ASN A 251 -12.93 3.16 -8.39
CA ASN A 251 -11.93 4.19 -8.27
C ASN A 251 -11.17 3.97 -6.96
N TRP A 252 -9.87 3.91 -7.05
CA TRP A 252 -8.99 3.61 -5.93
C TRP A 252 -7.73 4.45 -6.01
N SER A 253 -7.15 4.72 -4.88
CA SER A 253 -5.84 5.35 -4.80
C SER A 253 -5.00 4.65 -3.75
N MET A 254 -3.72 4.43 -4.04
CA MET A 254 -2.82 3.68 -3.19
C MET A 254 -1.39 4.21 -3.27
N GLN A 255 -0.71 4.20 -2.12
CA GLN A 255 0.68 4.63 -1.99
C GLN A 255 1.59 3.50 -1.51
N GLU A 256 1.05 2.55 -0.75
CA GLU A 256 1.80 1.42 -0.20
C GLU A 256 0.87 0.22 -0.01
N PHE A 257 1.37 -0.97 -0.32
CA PHE A 257 0.68 -2.24 -0.08
C PHE A 257 1.69 -3.33 0.29
N ILE A 258 1.56 -3.90 1.47
CA ILE A 258 2.51 -4.88 2.02
C ILE A 258 1.75 -6.09 2.53
N VAL A 259 2.27 -7.27 2.23
CA VAL A 259 1.69 -8.56 2.64
C VAL A 259 2.71 -9.39 3.42
N TYR A 260 2.31 -9.84 4.58
CA TYR A 260 3.05 -10.79 5.39
C TYR A 260 2.28 -12.10 5.54
N GLU A 261 2.99 -13.22 5.55
CA GLU A 261 2.45 -14.54 5.89
C GLU A 261 2.62 -14.83 7.38
N GLY A 262 1.58 -15.39 8.01
CA GLY A 262 1.56 -15.72 9.43
C GLY A 262 1.19 -14.55 10.33
N ASP A 263 1.24 -14.79 11.63
CA ASP A 263 0.88 -13.81 12.65
C ASP A 263 1.92 -12.67 12.73
N LYS A 264 1.44 -11.44 12.61
CA LYS A 264 2.21 -10.20 12.76
C LYS A 264 1.69 -9.30 13.88
N SER A 265 0.81 -9.79 14.73
CA SER A 265 0.20 -9.01 15.81
C SER A 265 1.22 -8.40 16.77
N SER A 266 2.36 -9.07 16.99
CA SER A 266 3.44 -8.54 17.84
C SER A 266 4.16 -7.33 17.23
N ASP A 267 4.22 -7.22 15.90
CA ASP A 267 4.90 -6.16 15.16
C ASP A 267 3.92 -5.11 14.61
N GLU A 268 2.61 -5.39 14.62
CA GLU A 268 1.56 -4.62 13.95
C GLU A 268 1.64 -3.13 14.26
N SER A 269 1.64 -2.76 15.54
CA SER A 269 1.68 -1.36 15.99
C SER A 269 2.98 -0.64 15.57
N ASN A 270 4.10 -1.35 15.55
CA ASN A 270 5.38 -0.79 15.14
C ASN A 270 5.43 -0.58 13.63
N ILE A 271 4.91 -1.53 12.84
CA ILE A 271 4.77 -1.42 11.39
C ILE A 271 3.85 -0.24 11.05
N GLU A 272 2.67 -0.14 11.69
CA GLU A 272 1.74 0.97 11.52
C GLU A 272 2.40 2.32 11.86
N THR A 273 3.16 2.39 12.95
CA THR A 273 3.90 3.59 13.35
C THR A 273 4.96 3.97 12.32
N ALA A 274 5.71 3.02 11.79
CA ALA A 274 6.73 3.26 10.76
C ALA A 274 6.13 3.72 9.43
N ILE A 275 4.97 3.17 9.05
CA ILE A 275 4.21 3.60 7.86
C ILE A 275 3.67 5.02 8.08
N ASN A 276 3.01 5.27 9.22
CA ASN A 276 2.47 6.58 9.55
C ASN A 276 3.56 7.66 9.67
N GLY A 277 4.74 7.30 10.19
CA GLY A 277 5.88 8.20 10.28
C GLY A 277 6.37 8.75 8.93
N TYR A 278 6.10 8.03 7.84
CA TYR A 278 6.42 8.48 6.48
C TYR A 278 5.27 9.24 5.82
N TYR A 279 4.04 8.72 5.94
CA TYR A 279 2.87 9.27 5.24
C TYR A 279 2.12 10.34 6.02
N LEU A 280 2.34 10.45 7.34
CA LEU A 280 1.74 11.44 8.25
C LEU A 280 0.19 11.46 8.17
N ILE A 281 -0.42 10.27 8.30
CA ILE A 281 -1.85 10.08 8.09
C ILE A 281 -2.67 10.49 9.33
N TYR A 282 -2.13 10.21 10.55
CA TYR A 282 -2.79 10.45 11.84
C TYR A 282 -1.79 10.78 12.94
#